data_56b8977bef781babe26a6c077f2a4509
#
_entry.id   56b8977bef781babe26a6c077f2a4509
#
_cell.length_a   1.000
_cell.length_b   1.000
_cell.length_c   1.000
_cell.angle_alpha   90.00
_cell.angle_beta   90.00
_cell.angle_gamma   90.00
#
_symmetry.space_group_name_H-M   'P 1'
#
loop_
_entity.id
_entity.type
_entity.pdbx_description
1 polymer ?
#
loop_
_entity_poly.entity_id
_entity_poly.type
_entity_poly.pdbx_seq_one_letter_code
_entity_poly.pdbx_strand_id
1 'polypeptide(L)'
;MPIGVPLLLWLAATSVPPVPEPAVSDAPAPLEDIAVTAAEPRYVAPTRRDRIGRIWAPVLVNGQGPFRLVLDTGASHSALTAKVVAAIGIPVDAAQTVMLRGATGSAEVPIVPVESLAFGDLLIEPKHLPIVPDALGGAEGILGTDGLANKRIDIRFRDDRITIVRSKNERAKEGFATIPVKFLRGRLLVVDAYLGGVPVKAVIDTGGQATLGNEALRAALAERRRRRDQEAVPDDLTGATLDVQVGTRVETPSLMLGEIRVYNPAMTFADFAIFDHWKLQGEPAMLIGMDVLGLLDTLIIDYRRKELQVKLRRSPAG
;
A
#
# COMPACT_ATOMS: atom_id res chain seq x y z
N MET A 1 16.98 -23.71 -9.64
CA MET A 1 16.14 -22.68 -10.31
C MET A 1 15.59 -21.80 -9.21
N PRO A 2 15.80 -20.47 -9.24
CA PRO A 2 15.32 -19.58 -8.17
C PRO A 2 13.81 -19.51 -8.19
N ILE A 3 13.20 -19.66 -7.03
CA ILE A 3 11.76 -19.53 -6.83
C ILE A 3 11.48 -18.03 -6.72
N GLY A 4 10.87 -17.45 -7.74
CA GLY A 4 10.51 -16.06 -7.75
C GLY A 4 9.15 -15.81 -7.09
N VAL A 5 9.07 -14.99 -6.04
CA VAL A 5 7.84 -14.48 -5.45
C VAL A 5 7.79 -12.97 -5.70
N PRO A 6 6.74 -12.40 -6.28
CA PRO A 6 6.65 -10.96 -6.41
C PRO A 6 6.29 -10.30 -5.10
N LEU A 7 7.12 -9.43 -4.62
CA LEU A 7 6.84 -8.49 -3.54
C LEU A 7 6.50 -7.13 -4.15
N LEU A 8 5.46 -6.53 -3.65
CA LEU A 8 5.09 -5.19 -4.04
C LEU A 8 5.11 -4.21 -2.83
N LEU A 9 6.04 -3.62 -2.27
CA LEU A 9 6.83 -2.95 -3.25
C LEU A 9 7.11 -3.98 -4.32
N TRP A 10 6.26 -4.75 -4.80
CA TRP A 10 6.27 -5.48 -6.03
C TRP A 10 7.09 -6.77 -6.04
N LEU A 11 6.61 -7.78 -5.34
CA LEU A 11 7.06 -9.15 -5.53
C LEU A 11 6.19 -9.85 -6.58
N ALA A 12 6.77 -10.34 -7.68
CA ALA A 12 6.09 -11.24 -8.59
C ALA A 12 6.54 -12.68 -8.33
N ALA A 13 5.62 -13.56 -7.92
CA ALA A 13 5.90 -14.97 -7.90
C ALA A 13 6.09 -15.49 -9.33
N THR A 14 7.24 -16.02 -9.63
CA THR A 14 7.35 -16.95 -10.74
C THR A 14 6.58 -18.19 -10.32
N SER A 15 5.58 -18.50 -11.10
CA SER A 15 4.52 -19.48 -10.91
C SER A 15 4.88 -20.70 -10.05
N VAL A 16 4.34 -20.73 -8.83
CA VAL A 16 3.91 -21.98 -8.22
C VAL A 16 2.50 -22.25 -8.79
N PRO A 17 2.19 -23.46 -9.24
CA PRO A 17 0.84 -23.78 -9.67
C PRO A 17 -0.15 -23.46 -8.53
N PRO A 18 -1.36 -22.98 -8.84
CA PRO A 18 -2.34 -22.67 -7.81
C PRO A 18 -2.61 -23.93 -6.98
N VAL A 19 -2.37 -23.81 -5.68
CA VAL A 19 -2.91 -24.76 -4.71
C VAL A 19 -4.43 -24.64 -4.86
N PRO A 20 -5.17 -25.74 -5.12
CA PRO A 20 -6.62 -25.65 -5.21
C PRO A 20 -7.17 -25.03 -3.92
N GLU A 21 -7.97 -23.98 -4.05
CA GLU A 21 -8.74 -23.44 -2.94
C GLU A 21 -9.52 -24.57 -2.29
N PRO A 22 -9.46 -24.71 -0.97
CA PRO A 22 -10.34 -25.65 -0.30
C PRO A 22 -11.78 -25.23 -0.60
N ALA A 23 -12.55 -26.15 -1.16
CA ALA A 23 -13.98 -25.96 -1.39
C ALA A 23 -14.64 -25.52 -0.10
N VAL A 24 -15.24 -24.32 -0.10
CA VAL A 24 -16.05 -23.84 1.01
C VAL A 24 -17.26 -24.76 1.10
N SER A 25 -17.25 -25.63 2.09
CA SER A 25 -18.39 -26.49 2.43
C SER A 25 -19.49 -25.60 3.02
N ASP A 26 -20.64 -25.56 2.33
CA ASP A 26 -21.87 -24.87 2.79
C ASP A 26 -22.63 -25.67 3.86
N ALA A 27 -21.95 -26.35 4.76
CA ALA A 27 -22.57 -26.99 5.90
C ALA A 27 -22.77 -25.97 7.04
N PRO A 28 -24.00 -25.83 7.60
CA PRO A 28 -24.23 -24.97 8.74
C PRO A 28 -23.40 -25.46 9.94
N ALA A 29 -22.59 -24.57 10.51
CA ALA A 29 -21.84 -24.87 11.70
C ALA A 29 -22.80 -25.10 12.87
N PRO A 30 -22.55 -26.08 13.74
CA PRO A 30 -23.34 -26.32 14.94
C PRO A 30 -23.29 -25.12 15.87
N LEU A 31 -24.46 -24.81 16.47
CA LEU A 31 -24.61 -23.81 17.51
C LEU A 31 -23.86 -24.27 18.76
N GLU A 32 -22.67 -23.76 18.98
CA GLU A 32 -21.94 -23.98 20.23
C GLU A 32 -21.60 -22.65 20.91
N ASP A 33 -22.04 -22.61 22.15
CA ASP A 33 -21.63 -21.85 23.31
C ASP A 33 -21.52 -20.32 23.22
N ILE A 34 -22.28 -19.70 24.10
CA ILE A 34 -22.15 -18.30 24.51
C ILE A 34 -20.77 -18.11 25.15
N ALA A 35 -19.74 -17.97 24.33
CA ALA A 35 -18.47 -17.43 24.78
C ALA A 35 -18.68 -15.94 25.06
N VAL A 36 -18.59 -15.54 26.31
CA VAL A 36 -18.45 -14.15 26.71
C VAL A 36 -17.13 -13.68 26.13
N THR A 37 -17.18 -13.08 24.94
CA THR A 37 -16.01 -12.50 24.29
C THR A 37 -15.62 -11.28 25.11
N ALA A 38 -14.51 -11.37 25.85
CA ALA A 38 -13.83 -10.20 26.36
C ALA A 38 -13.63 -9.23 25.17
N ALA A 39 -13.91 -7.95 25.38
CA ALA A 39 -13.76 -6.93 24.33
C ALA A 39 -12.39 -7.08 23.69
N GLU A 40 -12.34 -7.36 22.38
CA GLU A 40 -11.09 -7.51 21.66
C GLU A 40 -10.21 -6.29 21.93
N PRO A 41 -8.98 -6.44 22.38
CA PRO A 41 -8.11 -5.33 22.66
C PRO A 41 -7.89 -4.52 21.37
N ARG A 42 -8.41 -3.29 21.36
CA ARG A 42 -8.12 -2.35 20.29
C ARG A 42 -6.68 -1.88 20.48
N TYR A 43 -5.78 -2.40 19.69
CA TYR A 43 -4.44 -1.86 19.70
C TYR A 43 -4.43 -0.51 18.98
N VAL A 44 -4.10 0.53 19.72
CA VAL A 44 -3.95 1.89 19.21
C VAL A 44 -2.49 2.27 19.40
N ALA A 45 -1.71 2.18 18.33
CA ALA A 45 -0.33 2.62 18.36
C ALA A 45 -0.22 4.08 17.94
N PRO A 46 0.50 4.94 18.70
CA PRO A 46 1.01 6.18 18.16
C PRO A 46 2.03 5.80 17.08
N THR A 47 1.80 6.28 15.87
CA THR A 47 2.75 6.11 14.77
C THR A 47 3.63 7.34 14.71
N ARG A 48 4.90 7.16 14.29
CA ARG A 48 5.73 8.29 13.87
C ARG A 48 5.76 8.27 12.36
N ARG A 49 5.67 9.43 11.75
CA ARG A 49 5.94 9.57 10.32
C ARG A 49 7.44 9.53 10.09
N ASP A 50 7.84 8.92 8.99
CA ASP A 50 9.20 9.11 8.50
C ASP A 50 9.38 10.54 7.96
N ARG A 51 10.61 10.85 7.50
CA ARG A 51 10.92 12.18 6.95
C ARG A 51 10.09 12.55 5.73
N ILE A 52 9.47 11.56 5.09
CA ILE A 52 8.69 11.69 3.85
C ILE A 52 7.18 11.50 4.08
N GLY A 53 6.73 11.40 5.33
CA GLY A 53 5.32 11.40 5.69
C GLY A 53 4.62 10.05 5.70
N ARG A 54 5.33 8.93 5.47
CA ARG A 54 4.75 7.58 5.53
C ARG A 54 4.46 7.17 6.97
N ILE A 55 3.52 6.25 7.12
CA ILE A 55 3.04 5.80 8.43
C ILE A 55 3.72 4.51 8.83
N TRP A 56 4.29 4.49 10.03
CA TRP A 56 4.93 3.31 10.61
C TRP A 56 3.97 2.55 11.51
N ALA A 57 3.94 1.24 11.34
CA ALA A 57 3.29 0.32 12.26
C ALA A 57 4.35 -0.33 13.17
N PRO A 58 4.17 -0.35 14.50
CA PRO A 58 5.06 -1.09 15.39
C PRO A 58 4.69 -2.59 15.34
N VAL A 59 5.52 -3.39 14.68
CA VAL A 59 5.27 -4.82 14.42
C VAL A 59 6.22 -5.67 15.23
N LEU A 60 5.71 -6.71 15.87
CA LEU A 60 6.53 -7.78 16.44
C LEU A 60 6.85 -8.79 15.34
N VAL A 61 8.13 -9.14 15.21
CA VAL A 61 8.62 -10.17 14.29
C VAL A 61 9.08 -11.37 15.14
N ASN A 62 8.47 -12.52 14.98
CA ASN A 62 8.69 -13.71 15.82
C ASN A 62 8.63 -13.38 17.33
N GLY A 63 7.68 -12.53 17.71
CA GLY A 63 7.51 -12.05 19.10
C GLY A 63 8.54 -11.03 19.58
N GLN A 64 9.53 -10.66 18.77
CA GLN A 64 10.56 -9.66 19.10
C GLN A 64 10.24 -8.29 18.51
N GLY A 65 10.72 -7.22 19.10
CA GLY A 65 10.49 -5.83 18.67
C GLY A 65 9.85 -4.97 19.77
N PRO A 66 8.99 -4.00 19.46
CA PRO A 66 8.40 -3.73 18.13
C PRO A 66 9.36 -3.07 17.14
N PHE A 67 9.34 -3.49 15.89
CA PHE A 67 10.03 -2.87 14.78
C PHE A 67 9.10 -1.94 13.99
N ARG A 68 9.65 -0.89 13.41
CA ARG A 68 8.90 0.13 12.66
C ARG A 68 8.78 -0.28 11.20
N LEU A 69 7.65 -0.83 10.80
CA LEU A 69 7.37 -1.19 9.42
C LEU A 69 6.46 -0.12 8.78
N VAL A 70 6.78 0.29 7.55
CA VAL A 70 5.88 1.15 6.76
C VAL A 70 4.62 0.36 6.41
N LEU A 71 3.45 0.87 6.74
CA LEU A 71 2.20 0.33 6.19
C LEU A 71 2.14 0.69 4.71
N ASP A 72 2.15 -0.31 3.86
CA ASP A 72 2.25 -0.16 2.42
C ASP A 72 1.12 -0.92 1.71
N THR A 73 0.10 -0.20 1.27
CA THR A 73 -1.03 -0.78 0.54
C THR A 73 -0.71 -1.06 -0.93
N GLY A 74 0.42 -0.56 -1.44
CA GLY A 74 1.00 -0.91 -2.73
C GLY A 74 1.79 -2.22 -2.69
N ALA A 75 2.21 -2.70 -1.50
CA ALA A 75 2.95 -3.95 -1.35
C ALA A 75 2.04 -5.14 -1.12
N SER A 76 2.17 -6.20 -1.93
CA SER A 76 1.39 -7.43 -1.77
C SER A 76 1.86 -8.30 -0.61
N HIS A 77 3.12 -8.15 -0.18
CA HIS A 77 3.75 -8.90 0.90
C HIS A 77 4.58 -7.99 1.78
N SER A 78 4.73 -8.39 3.03
CA SER A 78 5.63 -7.74 3.99
C SER A 78 7.09 -8.06 3.69
N ALA A 79 8.00 -7.21 4.19
CA ALA A 79 9.45 -7.33 3.99
C ALA A 79 10.22 -6.74 5.18
N LEU A 80 11.44 -7.21 5.40
CA LEU A 80 12.30 -6.75 6.49
C LEU A 80 13.59 -6.15 5.94
N THR A 81 14.19 -5.21 6.66
CA THR A 81 15.57 -4.80 6.37
C THR A 81 16.58 -5.79 6.95
N ALA A 82 17.79 -5.84 6.38
CA ALA A 82 18.86 -6.67 6.92
C ALA A 82 19.17 -6.38 8.39
N LYS A 83 18.95 -5.14 8.83
CA LYS A 83 19.13 -4.71 10.22
C LYS A 83 18.17 -5.44 11.17
N VAL A 84 16.90 -5.59 10.80
CA VAL A 84 15.92 -6.34 11.61
C VAL A 84 16.29 -7.81 11.64
N VAL A 85 16.61 -8.41 10.49
CA VAL A 85 17.00 -9.81 10.39
C VAL A 85 18.20 -10.13 11.29
N ALA A 86 19.22 -9.26 11.30
CA ALA A 86 20.37 -9.38 12.18
C ALA A 86 19.98 -9.23 13.67
N ALA A 87 19.09 -8.26 13.99
CA ALA A 87 18.66 -8.00 15.36
C ALA A 87 17.89 -9.18 15.99
N ILE A 88 17.11 -9.89 15.18
CA ILE A 88 16.36 -11.08 15.65
C ILE A 88 17.13 -12.40 15.50
N GLY A 89 18.35 -12.35 14.95
CA GLY A 89 19.24 -13.50 14.88
C GLY A 89 18.84 -14.57 13.84
N ILE A 90 18.10 -14.21 12.79
CA ILE A 90 17.75 -15.16 11.73
C ILE A 90 18.94 -15.32 10.77
N PRO A 91 19.40 -16.56 10.50
CA PRO A 91 20.45 -16.80 9.52
C PRO A 91 19.95 -16.50 8.09
N VAL A 92 20.78 -15.86 7.30
CA VAL A 92 20.49 -15.53 5.89
C VAL A 92 21.17 -16.57 5.01
N ASP A 93 20.38 -17.31 4.24
CA ASP A 93 20.89 -18.14 3.16
C ASP A 93 20.82 -17.34 1.85
N ALA A 94 21.97 -16.88 1.38
CA ALA A 94 22.09 -16.09 0.15
C ALA A 94 21.69 -16.87 -1.12
N ALA A 95 21.57 -18.18 -1.06
CA ALA A 95 21.10 -19.00 -2.17
C ALA A 95 19.58 -19.00 -2.33
N GLN A 96 18.83 -18.58 -1.33
CA GLN A 96 17.38 -18.45 -1.38
C GLN A 96 16.99 -17.01 -1.69
N THR A 97 16.57 -16.78 -2.91
CA THR A 97 16.25 -15.43 -3.41
C THR A 97 14.85 -15.35 -4.00
N VAL A 98 14.34 -14.12 -4.11
CA VAL A 98 13.11 -13.78 -4.84
C VAL A 98 13.32 -12.52 -5.65
N MET A 99 12.53 -12.36 -6.72
CA MET A 99 12.51 -11.13 -7.49
C MET A 99 11.64 -10.09 -6.79
N LEU A 100 12.28 -9.09 -6.17
CA LEU A 100 11.63 -7.89 -5.67
C LEU A 100 11.34 -6.95 -6.84
N ARG A 101 10.12 -6.42 -6.92
CA ARG A 101 9.72 -5.44 -7.93
C ARG A 101 9.27 -4.16 -7.25
N GLY A 102 9.95 -3.07 -7.55
CA GLY A 102 9.64 -1.73 -7.08
C GLY A 102 8.94 -0.88 -8.15
N ALA A 103 8.56 0.34 -7.79
CA ALA A 103 7.97 1.28 -8.73
C ALA A 103 8.93 1.62 -9.89
N THR A 104 10.22 1.66 -9.60
CA THR A 104 11.27 2.11 -10.51
C THR A 104 12.09 0.98 -11.15
N GLY A 105 12.02 -0.24 -10.62
CA GLY A 105 12.82 -1.36 -11.13
C GLY A 105 12.57 -2.68 -10.43
N SER A 106 13.47 -3.63 -10.63
CA SER A 106 13.40 -4.96 -10.01
C SER A 106 14.78 -5.45 -9.60
N ALA A 107 14.87 -6.13 -8.46
CA ALA A 107 16.10 -6.70 -7.95
C ALA A 107 15.88 -8.11 -7.40
N GLU A 108 16.85 -8.98 -7.53
CA GLU A 108 16.87 -10.26 -6.84
C GLU A 108 17.37 -10.04 -5.41
N VAL A 109 16.56 -10.44 -4.41
CA VAL A 109 16.87 -10.21 -2.99
C VAL A 109 16.77 -11.52 -2.20
N PRO A 110 17.58 -11.69 -1.14
CA PRO A 110 17.46 -12.85 -0.25
C PRO A 110 16.11 -12.90 0.46
N ILE A 111 15.69 -14.12 0.82
CA ILE A 111 14.56 -14.35 1.70
C ILE A 111 15.01 -14.98 3.01
N VAL A 112 14.25 -14.75 4.07
CA VAL A 112 14.49 -15.33 5.39
C VAL A 112 13.22 -15.97 5.94
N PRO A 113 13.34 -17.06 6.70
CA PRO A 113 12.21 -17.69 7.36
C PRO A 113 11.70 -16.76 8.47
N VAL A 114 10.39 -16.48 8.47
CA VAL A 114 9.72 -15.69 9.50
C VAL A 114 8.44 -16.42 9.90
N GLU A 115 8.32 -16.74 11.16
CA GLU A 115 7.17 -17.47 11.69
C GLU A 115 5.95 -16.57 11.81
N SER A 116 6.15 -15.35 12.32
CA SER A 116 5.03 -14.45 12.55
C SER A 116 5.39 -12.97 12.45
N LEU A 117 4.43 -12.17 11.97
CA LEU A 117 4.35 -10.74 12.14
C LEU A 117 3.07 -10.41 12.92
N ALA A 118 3.18 -9.68 14.01
CA ALA A 118 2.03 -9.32 14.82
C ALA A 118 1.92 -7.81 15.04
N PHE A 119 0.72 -7.27 14.81
CA PHE A 119 0.37 -5.88 15.07
C PHE A 119 -1.13 -5.76 15.42
N GLY A 120 -1.44 -5.49 16.68
CA GLY A 120 -2.83 -5.48 17.14
C GLY A 120 -3.53 -6.82 16.88
N ASP A 121 -4.68 -6.79 16.22
CA ASP A 121 -5.43 -8.00 15.81
C ASP A 121 -4.88 -8.64 14.52
N LEU A 122 -3.84 -8.06 13.94
CA LEU A 122 -3.19 -8.62 12.76
C LEU A 122 -2.13 -9.62 13.20
N LEU A 123 -2.30 -10.87 12.82
CA LEU A 123 -1.29 -11.90 12.86
C LEU A 123 -1.11 -12.45 11.46
N ILE A 124 0.12 -12.45 10.98
CA ILE A 124 0.52 -12.98 9.68
C ILE A 124 1.58 -14.05 9.92
N GLU A 125 1.46 -15.17 9.23
CA GLU A 125 2.43 -16.27 9.24
C GLU A 125 3.03 -16.43 7.84
N PRO A 126 4.00 -15.60 7.44
CA PRO A 126 4.43 -15.46 6.04
C PRO A 126 5.28 -16.62 5.55
N LYS A 127 5.82 -17.46 6.43
CA LYS A 127 6.85 -18.49 6.20
C LYS A 127 8.21 -17.93 5.79
N HIS A 128 8.24 -17.05 4.78
CA HIS A 128 9.46 -16.38 4.30
C HIS A 128 9.15 -14.93 3.96
N LEU A 129 10.08 -14.05 4.28
CA LEU A 129 10.03 -12.64 3.88
C LEU A 129 11.30 -12.23 3.14
N PRO A 130 11.20 -11.39 2.12
CA PRO A 130 12.36 -10.83 1.46
C PRO A 130 13.07 -9.81 2.33
N ILE A 131 14.38 -9.71 2.12
CA ILE A 131 15.20 -8.66 2.70
C ILE A 131 15.23 -7.50 1.71
N VAL A 132 14.73 -6.34 2.14
CA VAL A 132 14.77 -5.10 1.35
C VAL A 132 15.94 -4.22 1.78
N PRO A 133 16.47 -3.39 0.86
CA PRO A 133 17.50 -2.40 1.20
C PRO A 133 17.04 -1.44 2.29
N ASP A 134 17.99 -0.89 3.05
CA ASP A 134 17.75 0.14 4.08
C ASP A 134 17.59 1.53 3.44
N ALA A 135 16.57 1.68 2.60
CA ALA A 135 16.23 2.92 1.89
C ALA A 135 14.83 3.43 2.25
N LEU A 136 14.29 2.95 3.36
CA LEU A 136 12.89 3.19 3.74
C LEU A 136 12.70 4.41 4.66
N GLY A 137 13.60 5.42 4.58
CA GLY A 137 13.46 6.66 5.37
C GLY A 137 13.57 6.46 6.90
N GLY A 138 14.24 5.38 7.32
CA GLY A 138 14.43 5.00 8.73
C GLY A 138 13.42 3.97 9.24
N ALA A 139 12.51 3.49 8.39
CA ALA A 139 11.70 2.32 8.71
C ALA A 139 12.54 1.04 8.59
N GLU A 140 12.13 0.03 9.35
CA GLU A 140 12.87 -1.22 9.54
C GLU A 140 12.30 -2.35 8.67
N GLY A 141 11.29 -2.04 7.86
CA GLY A 141 10.65 -2.97 6.94
C GLY A 141 9.36 -2.41 6.37
N ILE A 142 8.60 -3.29 5.73
CA ILE A 142 7.34 -3.04 5.06
C ILE A 142 6.29 -3.98 5.64
N LEU A 143 5.15 -3.43 6.04
CA LEU A 143 3.94 -4.18 6.34
C LEU A 143 3.03 -4.10 5.11
N GLY A 144 2.99 -5.17 4.33
CA GLY A 144 2.20 -5.27 3.11
C GLY A 144 0.74 -5.62 3.36
N THR A 145 0.05 -5.99 2.27
CA THR A 145 -1.39 -6.33 2.31
C THR A 145 -1.67 -7.80 2.64
N ASP A 146 -0.63 -8.60 2.86
CA ASP A 146 -0.74 -9.96 3.37
C ASP A 146 -1.41 -9.96 4.75
N GLY A 147 -2.40 -10.83 4.95
CA GLY A 147 -3.17 -10.91 6.19
C GLY A 147 -4.25 -9.84 6.39
N LEU A 148 -4.42 -8.88 5.47
CA LEU A 148 -5.41 -7.81 5.59
C LEU A 148 -6.83 -8.20 5.12
N ALA A 149 -7.03 -9.38 4.56
CA ALA A 149 -8.36 -9.87 4.24
C ALA A 149 -9.27 -9.80 5.48
N ASN A 150 -10.47 -9.24 5.33
CA ASN A 150 -11.42 -9.02 6.43
C ASN A 150 -10.96 -8.04 7.53
N LYS A 151 -9.87 -7.32 7.35
CA LYS A 151 -9.42 -6.27 8.28
C LYS A 151 -9.95 -4.90 7.87
N ARG A 152 -9.98 -4.03 8.87
CA ARG A 152 -10.25 -2.60 8.75
C ARG A 152 -9.06 -1.85 9.30
N ILE A 153 -8.49 -0.97 8.51
CA ILE A 153 -7.39 -0.09 8.88
C ILE A 153 -7.96 1.31 9.04
N ASP A 154 -7.76 1.93 10.20
CA ASP A 154 -8.12 3.32 10.49
C ASP A 154 -6.82 4.12 10.65
N ILE A 155 -6.58 5.04 9.74
CA ILE A 155 -5.39 5.89 9.70
C ILE A 155 -5.83 7.31 10.00
N ARG A 156 -5.37 7.85 11.13
CA ARG A 156 -5.61 9.24 11.55
C ARG A 156 -4.36 10.06 11.37
N PHE A 157 -4.32 10.83 10.32
CA PHE A 157 -3.13 11.58 9.94
C PHE A 157 -2.75 12.71 10.91
N ARG A 158 -3.73 13.27 11.64
CA ARG A 158 -3.46 14.30 12.64
C ARG A 158 -2.84 13.75 13.93
N ASP A 159 -3.29 12.58 14.32
CA ASP A 159 -2.93 11.97 15.59
C ASP A 159 -1.72 11.04 15.43
N ASP A 160 -1.18 10.91 14.21
CA ASP A 160 -0.17 9.92 13.83
C ASP A 160 -0.51 8.53 14.39
N ARG A 161 -1.76 8.10 14.14
CA ARG A 161 -2.32 6.89 14.72
C ARG A 161 -2.80 5.94 13.63
N ILE A 162 -2.47 4.67 13.80
CA ILE A 162 -2.99 3.56 13.01
C ILE A 162 -3.66 2.55 13.93
N THR A 163 -4.79 2.01 13.48
CA THR A 163 -5.48 0.90 14.14
C THR A 163 -5.84 -0.14 13.09
N ILE A 164 -5.48 -1.39 13.33
CA ILE A 164 -5.88 -2.52 12.48
C ILE A 164 -6.74 -3.44 13.34
N VAL A 165 -7.97 -3.69 12.88
CA VAL A 165 -8.93 -4.55 13.59
C VAL A 165 -9.69 -5.41 12.57
N ARG A 166 -10.33 -6.47 13.05
CA ARG A 166 -11.28 -7.23 12.23
C ARG A 166 -12.44 -6.33 11.80
N SER A 167 -12.77 -6.33 10.51
CA SER A 167 -13.91 -5.56 10.01
C SER A 167 -15.22 -6.12 10.56
N LYS A 168 -15.98 -5.25 11.25
CA LYS A 168 -17.36 -5.54 11.71
C LYS A 168 -18.41 -5.19 10.65
N ASN A 169 -17.98 -4.89 9.41
CA ASN A 169 -18.87 -4.49 8.32
C ASN A 169 -19.66 -3.19 8.59
N GLU A 170 -19.09 -2.31 9.39
CA GLU A 170 -19.72 -1.03 9.77
C GLU A 170 -19.71 -0.05 8.60
N ARG A 171 -20.81 0.66 8.41
CA ARG A 171 -20.90 1.74 7.42
C ARG A 171 -20.05 2.94 7.85
N ALA A 172 -19.72 3.79 6.89
CA ALA A 172 -19.08 5.05 7.17
C ALA A 172 -19.93 5.90 8.11
N LYS A 173 -19.26 6.57 9.06
CA LYS A 173 -19.92 7.54 9.95
C LYS A 173 -20.24 8.82 9.17
N GLU A 174 -21.16 9.61 9.72
CA GLU A 174 -21.44 10.95 9.20
C GLU A 174 -20.16 11.79 9.08
N GLY A 175 -20.04 12.53 7.99
CA GLY A 175 -18.87 13.33 7.66
C GLY A 175 -17.71 12.56 6.97
N PHE A 176 -17.93 11.28 6.64
CA PHE A 176 -17.02 10.52 5.78
C PHE A 176 -17.60 10.35 4.38
N ALA A 177 -16.80 10.61 3.37
CA ALA A 177 -17.06 10.17 2.00
C ALA A 177 -16.69 8.68 1.86
N THR A 178 -17.47 7.93 1.09
CA THR A 178 -17.21 6.51 0.81
C THR A 178 -16.84 6.33 -0.65
N ILE A 179 -15.74 5.64 -0.91
CA ILE A 179 -15.22 5.36 -2.24
C ILE A 179 -15.14 3.85 -2.42
N PRO A 180 -15.87 3.26 -3.39
CA PRO A 180 -15.77 1.84 -3.69
C PRO A 180 -14.38 1.44 -4.16
N VAL A 181 -13.90 0.28 -3.72
CA VAL A 181 -12.60 -0.28 -4.08
C VAL A 181 -12.78 -1.54 -4.90
N LYS A 182 -11.97 -1.67 -5.94
CA LYS A 182 -11.73 -2.90 -6.68
C LYS A 182 -10.37 -3.47 -6.27
N PHE A 183 -10.26 -4.79 -6.23
CA PHE A 183 -8.96 -5.42 -6.01
C PHE A 183 -8.33 -5.81 -7.34
N LEU A 184 -7.14 -5.29 -7.60
CA LEU A 184 -6.30 -5.73 -8.70
C LEU A 184 -5.34 -6.80 -8.17
N ARG A 185 -5.19 -7.91 -8.90
CA ARG A 185 -4.35 -9.06 -8.52
C ARG A 185 -4.63 -9.56 -7.09
N GLY A 186 -5.90 -9.47 -6.70
CA GLY A 186 -6.42 -9.99 -5.43
C GLY A 186 -6.21 -9.10 -4.20
N ARG A 187 -5.31 -8.11 -4.23
CA ARG A 187 -4.96 -7.34 -3.02
C ARG A 187 -4.76 -5.83 -3.20
N LEU A 188 -4.32 -5.37 -4.37
CA LEU A 188 -4.10 -3.96 -4.62
C LEU A 188 -5.40 -3.19 -4.65
N LEU A 189 -5.45 -2.09 -3.91
CA LEU A 189 -6.62 -1.22 -3.80
C LEU A 189 -6.69 -0.29 -5.01
N VAL A 190 -7.65 -0.50 -5.89
CA VAL A 190 -7.89 0.35 -7.06
C VAL A 190 -9.23 1.05 -6.91
N VAL A 191 -9.24 2.34 -7.13
CA VAL A 191 -10.43 3.17 -7.21
C VAL A 191 -10.58 3.76 -8.60
N ASP A 192 -11.80 3.89 -9.08
CA ASP A 192 -12.08 4.64 -10.28
C ASP A 192 -12.05 6.13 -9.93
N ALA A 193 -11.26 6.90 -10.67
CA ALA A 193 -11.04 8.32 -10.43
C ALA A 193 -11.13 9.10 -11.74
N TYR A 194 -11.10 10.43 -11.64
CA TYR A 194 -11.01 11.33 -12.80
C TYR A 194 -9.94 12.39 -12.55
N LEU A 195 -9.01 12.54 -13.48
CA LEU A 195 -7.99 13.58 -13.46
C LEU A 195 -8.24 14.55 -14.63
N GLY A 196 -8.62 15.78 -14.34
CA GLY A 196 -8.97 16.73 -15.40
C GLY A 196 -10.10 16.25 -16.32
N GLY A 197 -11.00 15.40 -15.83
CA GLY A 197 -12.06 14.75 -16.59
C GLY A 197 -11.63 13.51 -17.38
N VAL A 198 -10.35 13.11 -17.35
CA VAL A 198 -9.88 11.83 -17.90
C VAL A 198 -10.20 10.73 -16.89
N PRO A 199 -10.95 9.67 -17.26
CA PRO A 199 -11.11 8.51 -16.40
C PRO A 199 -9.76 7.84 -16.14
N VAL A 200 -9.46 7.49 -14.91
CA VAL A 200 -8.17 6.92 -14.52
C VAL A 200 -8.35 5.84 -13.46
N LYS A 201 -7.59 4.75 -13.57
CA LYS A 201 -7.44 3.77 -12.50
C LYS A 201 -6.41 4.24 -11.50
N ALA A 202 -6.84 4.51 -10.28
CA ALA A 202 -5.97 5.00 -9.23
C ALA A 202 -5.69 3.89 -8.21
N VAL A 203 -4.42 3.50 -8.10
CA VAL A 203 -3.93 2.58 -7.05
C VAL A 203 -3.65 3.40 -5.80
N ILE A 204 -4.15 2.97 -4.65
CA ILE A 204 -3.93 3.62 -3.36
C ILE A 204 -2.67 3.03 -2.72
N ASP A 205 -1.67 3.87 -2.49
CA ASP A 205 -0.36 3.45 -2.01
C ASP A 205 0.11 4.28 -0.81
N THR A 206 -0.05 3.72 0.38
CA THR A 206 0.42 4.37 1.63
C THR A 206 1.93 4.22 1.85
N GLY A 207 2.61 3.39 1.06
CA GLY A 207 4.06 3.23 1.04
C GLY A 207 4.78 4.19 0.11
N GLY A 208 4.09 4.72 -0.91
CA GLY A 208 4.62 5.67 -1.87
C GLY A 208 4.64 7.11 -1.32
N GLN A 209 5.74 7.83 -1.52
CA GLN A 209 5.84 9.25 -1.16
C GLN A 209 5.10 10.13 -2.15
N ALA A 210 5.36 9.93 -3.43
CA ALA A 210 4.87 10.76 -4.53
C ALA A 210 3.74 10.07 -5.30
N THR A 211 2.83 10.88 -5.82
CA THR A 211 1.81 10.42 -6.77
C THR A 211 2.42 10.30 -8.16
N LEU A 212 2.24 9.13 -8.77
CA LEU A 212 2.83 8.77 -10.06
C LEU A 212 1.76 8.54 -11.11
N GLY A 213 2.05 8.94 -12.34
CA GLY A 213 1.19 8.69 -13.50
C GLY A 213 1.94 7.96 -14.61
N ASN A 214 1.25 7.10 -15.36
CA ASN A 214 1.82 6.45 -16.52
C ASN A 214 1.73 7.35 -17.78
N GLU A 215 2.46 6.96 -18.84
CA GLU A 215 2.47 7.71 -20.09
C GLU A 215 1.10 7.71 -20.80
N ALA A 216 0.28 6.69 -20.65
CA ALA A 216 -1.08 6.68 -21.20
C ALA A 216 -1.96 7.76 -20.57
N LEU A 217 -1.84 8.00 -19.26
CA LEU A 217 -2.53 9.10 -18.58
C LEU A 217 -1.99 10.44 -19.03
N ARG A 218 -0.66 10.58 -19.17
CA ARG A 218 -0.02 11.81 -19.67
C ARG A 218 -0.52 12.17 -21.06
N ALA A 219 -0.57 11.21 -21.99
CA ALA A 219 -1.09 11.38 -23.33
C ALA A 219 -2.56 11.79 -23.33
N ALA A 220 -3.42 11.11 -22.57
CA ALA A 220 -4.84 11.43 -22.47
C ALA A 220 -5.11 12.83 -21.89
N LEU A 221 -4.28 13.30 -20.97
CA LEU A 221 -4.35 14.67 -20.45
C LEU A 221 -3.92 15.70 -21.50
N ALA A 222 -2.87 15.40 -22.28
CA ALA A 222 -2.39 16.29 -23.35
C ALA A 222 -3.45 16.48 -24.45
N GLU A 223 -4.15 15.41 -24.85
CA GLU A 223 -5.22 15.46 -25.85
C GLU A 223 -6.39 16.39 -25.41
N ARG A 224 -6.72 16.38 -24.11
CA ARG A 224 -7.80 17.22 -23.56
C ARG A 224 -7.41 18.67 -23.37
N ARG A 225 -6.14 18.98 -23.16
CA ARG A 225 -5.63 20.33 -22.93
C ARG A 225 -5.24 21.00 -24.26
N ARG A 226 -6.11 21.84 -24.75
CA ARG A 226 -5.69 22.85 -25.73
C ARG A 226 -4.85 23.91 -25.01
N ARG A 227 -3.50 23.78 -25.09
CA ARG A 227 -2.48 24.76 -24.72
C ARG A 227 -2.59 25.36 -23.29
N ARG A 228 -1.79 24.85 -22.39
CA ARG A 228 -1.09 25.61 -21.35
C ARG A 228 0.27 24.95 -21.16
N ASP A 229 1.33 25.72 -21.41
CA ASP A 229 2.66 25.36 -21.03
C ASP A 229 2.66 25.19 -19.51
N GLN A 230 2.81 23.96 -19.02
CA GLN A 230 3.05 23.70 -17.61
C GLN A 230 4.56 23.62 -17.41
N GLU A 231 5.02 24.28 -16.37
CA GLU A 231 6.40 24.11 -15.94
C GLU A 231 6.62 22.63 -15.56
N ALA A 232 7.41 21.95 -16.36
CA ALA A 232 7.76 20.56 -16.19
C ALA A 232 9.16 20.50 -15.58
N VAL A 233 9.29 19.88 -14.42
CA VAL A 233 10.55 19.78 -13.68
C VAL A 233 11.00 18.34 -13.68
N PRO A 234 12.27 18.02 -13.98
CA PRO A 234 12.81 16.68 -13.75
C PRO A 234 12.67 16.26 -12.29
N ASP A 235 12.34 15.02 -12.06
CA ASP A 235 12.11 14.45 -10.73
C ASP A 235 12.75 13.06 -10.64
N ASP A 236 13.72 12.91 -9.77
CA ASP A 236 14.44 11.65 -9.57
C ASP A 236 13.73 10.85 -8.47
N LEU A 237 13.22 9.69 -8.85
CA LEU A 237 12.51 8.78 -7.96
C LEU A 237 13.33 7.54 -7.67
N THR A 238 13.59 7.29 -6.40
CA THR A 238 14.26 6.07 -5.93
C THR A 238 13.21 5.09 -5.41
N GLY A 239 13.18 3.90 -5.97
CA GLY A 239 12.30 2.82 -5.53
C GLY A 239 12.88 1.97 -4.39
N ALA A 240 12.09 0.99 -3.95
CA ALA A 240 12.49 0.05 -2.90
C ALA A 240 13.65 -0.87 -3.32
N THR A 241 13.92 -0.98 -4.60
CA THR A 241 15.03 -1.72 -5.20
C THR A 241 16.29 -0.89 -5.36
N LEU A 242 16.28 0.38 -4.93
CA LEU A 242 17.32 1.38 -5.10
C LEU A 242 17.55 1.85 -6.56
N ASP A 243 16.76 1.36 -7.49
CA ASP A 243 16.79 1.89 -8.85
C ASP A 243 16.25 3.32 -8.84
N VAL A 244 16.91 4.18 -9.61
CA VAL A 244 16.49 5.56 -9.80
C VAL A 244 15.86 5.69 -11.18
N GLN A 245 14.64 6.23 -11.20
CA GLN A 245 13.94 6.59 -12.42
C GLN A 245 13.75 8.09 -12.49
N VAL A 246 14.18 8.68 -13.60
CA VAL A 246 13.93 10.10 -13.88
C VAL A 246 12.54 10.23 -14.50
N GLY A 247 11.70 11.03 -13.88
CA GLY A 247 10.37 11.37 -14.38
C GLY A 247 10.24 12.85 -14.66
N THR A 248 9.04 13.26 -15.05
CA THR A 248 8.66 14.65 -15.25
C THR A 248 7.57 15.01 -14.26
N ARG A 249 7.86 15.88 -13.30
CA ARG A 249 6.92 16.40 -12.32
C ARG A 249 6.19 17.60 -12.87
N VAL A 250 4.87 17.58 -12.80
CA VAL A 250 3.99 18.66 -13.23
C VAL A 250 2.82 18.84 -12.27
N GLU A 251 2.31 20.06 -12.18
CA GLU A 251 0.99 20.29 -11.60
C GLU A 251 -0.08 19.76 -12.55
N THR A 252 -1.00 18.97 -12.02
CA THR A 252 -2.08 18.38 -12.82
C THR A 252 -3.41 19.09 -12.54
N PRO A 253 -4.44 18.90 -13.40
CA PRO A 253 -5.80 19.32 -13.10
C PRO A 253 -6.32 18.65 -11.83
N SER A 254 -7.48 19.11 -11.37
CA SER A 254 -8.14 18.51 -10.20
C SER A 254 -8.35 17.01 -10.37
N LEU A 255 -7.99 16.29 -9.32
CA LEU A 255 -8.27 14.87 -9.15
C LEU A 255 -9.60 14.71 -8.40
N MET A 256 -10.49 13.87 -8.95
CA MET A 256 -11.76 13.50 -8.34
C MET A 256 -11.68 12.03 -7.89
N LEU A 257 -11.90 11.79 -6.61
CA LEU A 257 -11.98 10.47 -5.97
C LEU A 257 -13.39 10.33 -5.35
N GLY A 258 -14.33 9.75 -6.09
CA GLY A 258 -15.73 9.83 -5.69
C GLY A 258 -16.19 11.29 -5.58
N GLU A 259 -16.66 11.68 -4.40
CA GLU A 259 -17.09 13.05 -4.10
C GLU A 259 -15.94 13.99 -3.68
N ILE A 260 -14.72 13.44 -3.50
CA ILE A 260 -13.57 14.20 -3.04
C ILE A 260 -12.86 14.83 -4.22
N ARG A 261 -12.57 16.13 -4.12
CA ARG A 261 -11.76 16.87 -5.10
C ARG A 261 -10.45 17.31 -4.47
N VAL A 262 -9.35 16.94 -5.11
CA VAL A 262 -8.01 17.43 -4.81
C VAL A 262 -7.61 18.41 -5.92
N TYR A 263 -7.33 19.66 -5.54
CA TYR A 263 -6.97 20.70 -6.51
C TYR A 263 -5.48 20.66 -6.81
N ASN A 264 -5.14 20.72 -8.10
CA ASN A 264 -3.79 20.85 -8.61
C ASN A 264 -2.74 19.94 -7.94
N PRO A 265 -3.02 18.61 -7.81
CA PRO A 265 -2.00 17.73 -7.25
C PRO A 265 -0.77 17.72 -8.17
N ALA A 266 0.42 17.78 -7.58
CA ALA A 266 1.64 17.53 -8.32
C ALA A 266 1.76 16.03 -8.59
N MET A 267 2.20 15.65 -9.79
CA MET A 267 2.35 14.26 -10.20
C MET A 267 3.60 14.09 -11.04
N THR A 268 4.30 12.98 -10.84
CA THR A 268 5.45 12.63 -11.66
C THR A 268 5.07 11.57 -12.69
N PHE A 269 5.34 11.86 -13.95
CA PHE A 269 5.10 10.96 -15.07
C PHE A 269 6.39 10.34 -15.56
N ALA A 270 6.37 9.04 -15.76
CA ALA A 270 7.40 8.27 -16.43
C ALA A 270 6.84 6.89 -16.85
N ASP A 271 7.64 6.15 -17.59
CA ASP A 271 7.38 4.74 -17.89
C ASP A 271 7.81 3.88 -16.70
N PHE A 272 7.05 3.96 -15.61
CA PHE A 272 7.35 3.21 -14.40
C PHE A 272 7.07 1.73 -14.60
N ALA A 273 8.09 0.90 -14.32
CA ALA A 273 8.05 -0.56 -14.44
C ALA A 273 6.84 -1.21 -13.78
N ILE A 274 6.28 -0.54 -12.81
CA ILE A 274 5.17 -1.03 -12.05
C ILE A 274 3.86 -1.06 -12.81
N PHE A 275 3.58 -0.08 -13.63
CA PHE A 275 2.38 -0.09 -14.44
C PHE A 275 2.41 -1.24 -15.45
N ASP A 276 3.61 -1.60 -15.99
CA ASP A 276 3.77 -2.80 -16.80
C ASP A 276 3.49 -4.07 -15.99
N HIS A 277 4.08 -4.16 -14.80
CA HIS A 277 3.82 -5.29 -13.91
C HIS A 277 2.34 -5.47 -13.60
N TRP A 278 1.59 -4.38 -13.42
CA TRP A 278 0.14 -4.42 -13.20
C TRP A 278 -0.68 -4.61 -14.46
N LYS A 279 -0.06 -4.54 -15.64
CA LYS A 279 -0.74 -4.52 -16.93
C LYS A 279 -1.67 -3.32 -17.08
N LEU A 280 -1.21 -2.18 -16.59
CA LEU A 280 -1.91 -0.89 -16.66
C LEU A 280 -1.21 0.11 -17.59
N GLN A 281 -0.13 -0.26 -18.26
CA GLN A 281 0.63 0.64 -19.14
C GLN A 281 -0.18 1.15 -20.35
N GLY A 282 -1.16 0.36 -20.82
CA GLY A 282 -1.99 0.69 -22.00
C GLY A 282 -3.25 1.50 -21.71
N GLU A 283 -3.53 1.84 -20.46
CA GLU A 283 -4.70 2.64 -20.07
C GLU A 283 -4.30 3.72 -19.06
N PRO A 284 -5.05 4.86 -18.98
CA PRO A 284 -4.76 5.88 -17.99
C PRO A 284 -4.76 5.32 -16.58
N ALA A 285 -3.60 5.34 -15.93
CA ALA A 285 -3.42 4.83 -14.58
C ALA A 285 -2.50 5.74 -13.76
N MET A 286 -2.74 5.75 -12.45
CA MET A 286 -1.94 6.48 -11.48
C MET A 286 -1.78 5.67 -10.19
N LEU A 287 -0.74 6.01 -9.45
CA LEU A 287 -0.51 5.59 -8.08
C LEU A 287 -0.66 6.84 -7.20
N ILE A 288 -1.53 6.80 -6.22
CA ILE A 288 -1.76 7.90 -5.28
C ILE A 288 -0.91 7.67 -4.05
N GLY A 289 0.09 8.53 -3.88
CA GLY A 289 1.03 8.48 -2.75
C GLY A 289 0.62 9.35 -1.57
N MET A 290 1.53 9.42 -0.59
CA MET A 290 1.32 10.15 0.67
C MET A 290 1.27 11.67 0.51
N ASP A 291 1.78 12.21 -0.59
CA ASP A 291 1.64 13.62 -0.96
C ASP A 291 0.16 14.02 -1.13
N VAL A 292 -0.68 13.11 -1.61
CA VAL A 292 -2.14 13.30 -1.72
C VAL A 292 -2.87 12.71 -0.51
N LEU A 293 -2.56 11.46 -0.12
CA LEU A 293 -3.24 10.81 1.01
C LEU A 293 -3.01 11.55 2.33
N GLY A 294 -1.84 12.12 2.52
CA GLY A 294 -1.49 12.90 3.70
C GLY A 294 -2.27 14.23 3.86
N LEU A 295 -3.01 14.67 2.83
CA LEU A 295 -3.91 15.83 2.93
C LEU A 295 -5.21 15.51 3.69
N LEU A 296 -5.53 14.25 3.86
CA LEU A 296 -6.72 13.79 4.55
C LEU A 296 -6.60 13.98 6.08
N ASP A 297 -7.73 14.05 6.76
CA ASP A 297 -7.79 13.95 8.23
C ASP A 297 -7.71 12.47 8.64
N THR A 298 -8.55 11.65 8.01
CA THR A 298 -8.65 10.22 8.29
C THR A 298 -8.87 9.44 7.00
N LEU A 299 -8.14 8.34 6.83
CA LEU A 299 -8.37 7.33 5.81
C LEU A 299 -8.69 6.00 6.48
N ILE A 300 -9.83 5.43 6.18
CA ILE A 300 -10.21 4.10 6.61
C ILE A 300 -10.24 3.20 5.38
N ILE A 301 -9.57 2.06 5.46
CA ILE A 301 -9.56 1.03 4.42
C ILE A 301 -10.28 -0.18 5.00
N ASP A 302 -11.43 -0.50 4.47
CA ASP A 302 -12.18 -1.68 4.89
C ASP A 302 -12.14 -2.76 3.80
N TYR A 303 -11.27 -3.74 3.98
CA TYR A 303 -11.04 -4.81 3.01
C TYR A 303 -12.26 -5.71 2.83
N ARG A 304 -13.05 -5.92 3.89
CA ARG A 304 -14.26 -6.74 3.82
C ARG A 304 -15.37 -6.03 3.05
N ARG A 305 -15.54 -4.72 3.29
CA ARG A 305 -16.54 -3.90 2.60
C ARG A 305 -16.11 -3.50 1.20
N LYS A 306 -14.82 -3.62 0.91
CA LYS A 306 -14.22 -3.14 -0.35
C LYS A 306 -14.50 -1.66 -0.57
N GLU A 307 -14.18 -0.87 0.44
CA GLU A 307 -14.38 0.58 0.38
C GLU A 307 -13.30 1.34 1.16
N LEU A 308 -13.04 2.55 0.72
CA LEU A 308 -12.36 3.57 1.50
C LEU A 308 -13.42 4.47 2.13
N GLN A 309 -13.18 4.88 3.37
CA GLN A 309 -13.95 5.90 4.03
C GLN A 309 -12.99 7.05 4.34
N VAL A 310 -13.26 8.22 3.82
CA VAL A 310 -12.33 9.34 3.83
C VAL A 310 -12.97 10.53 4.53
N LYS A 311 -12.22 11.13 5.45
CA LYS A 311 -12.57 12.38 6.08
C LYS A 311 -11.57 13.46 5.71
N LEU A 312 -12.07 14.58 5.21
CA LEU A 312 -11.23 15.72 4.86
C LEU A 312 -10.87 16.52 6.13
N ARG A 313 -9.71 17.17 6.07
CA ARG A 313 -9.34 18.18 7.08
C ARG A 313 -10.35 19.34 6.97
N ARG A 314 -10.93 19.72 8.09
CA ARG A 314 -11.66 20.99 8.13
C ARG A 314 -10.63 22.11 8.01
N SER A 315 -10.79 23.00 7.04
CA SER A 315 -10.09 24.29 7.08
C SER A 315 -10.42 24.95 8.42
N PRO A 316 -9.45 25.52 9.14
CA PRO A 316 -9.80 26.43 10.23
C PRO A 316 -10.75 27.46 9.60
N ALA A 317 -11.92 27.62 10.19
CA ALA A 317 -12.84 28.69 9.81
C ALA A 317 -12.05 29.99 9.91
N GLY A 318 -11.85 30.68 8.76
CA GLY A 318 -11.25 31.98 8.72
C GLY A 318 -12.12 33.02 9.42
#